data_55dd2eeffeddc134c8d794a5bcee2b69
#
_entry.id   55dd2eeffeddc134c8d794a5bcee2b69
#
_cell.length_a   1.000
_cell.length_b   1.000
_cell.length_c   1.000
_cell.angle_alpha   90.00
_cell.angle_beta   90.00
_cell.angle_gamma   90.00
#
_symmetry.space_group_name_H-M   'P 1'
#
loop_
_entity.id
_entity.type
_entity.pdbx_description
1 polymer ?
#
loop_
_entity_poly.entity_id
_entity_poly.type
_entity_poly.pdbx_seq_one_letter_code
_entity_poly.pdbx_strand_id
1 'polypeptide(L)'
;MRLTELRIRNYKSISDLQITNIENALILVGKNNTGKTAILDAIRVVTGSCAVEIDDFQEDYANIEISVCLLLSDNDLKMLHAAGQISTYRRFDKWFQDFKRKLPSYDEATQALSFTFIANRDGKIRYSDGYQKNNNWIPRLLPPVYYLDPQRNLRQFQDDLLLMQEDSLLKQMRSGCCLFDSAKPCTHCFSCIGLINQKTPAELNAFEAARLLDYKLYQLNLDDFSRRVNANYRKNGGQ
;
A
#
# COMPACT_ATOMS: atom_id res chain seq x y z
N MET A 1 -2.97 -12.46 -7.61
CA MET A 1 -4.10 -12.47 -6.65
C MET A 1 -5.10 -11.40 -7.03
N ARG A 2 -6.40 -11.67 -6.88
CA ARG A 2 -7.48 -10.75 -7.21
C ARG A 2 -8.56 -10.78 -6.13
N LEU A 3 -8.98 -9.62 -5.65
CA LEU A 3 -10.13 -9.48 -4.77
C LEU A 3 -11.41 -9.74 -5.59
N THR A 4 -12.25 -10.67 -5.17
CA THR A 4 -13.51 -11.01 -5.85
C THR A 4 -14.73 -10.62 -5.04
N GLU A 5 -14.62 -10.65 -3.71
CA GLU A 5 -15.71 -10.27 -2.82
C GLU A 5 -15.17 -9.55 -1.60
N LEU A 6 -15.93 -8.58 -1.14
CA LEU A 6 -15.65 -7.80 0.05
C LEU A 6 -16.96 -7.58 0.82
N ARG A 7 -16.99 -7.93 2.10
CA ARG A 7 -18.08 -7.57 3.00
C ARG A 7 -17.52 -6.85 4.20
N ILE A 8 -18.09 -5.69 4.50
CA ILE A 8 -17.66 -4.82 5.59
C ILE A 8 -18.82 -4.69 6.57
N ARG A 9 -18.54 -4.92 7.85
CA ARG A 9 -19.51 -4.78 8.94
C ARG A 9 -18.96 -3.94 10.08
N ASN A 10 -19.79 -3.05 10.60
CA ASN A 10 -19.55 -2.24 11.78
C ASN A 10 -18.25 -1.40 11.71
N TYR A 11 -17.94 -0.89 10.52
CA TYR A 11 -16.71 -0.12 10.26
C TYR A 11 -17.04 1.31 9.83
N LYS A 12 -16.59 2.30 10.59
CA LYS A 12 -16.88 3.72 10.35
C LYS A 12 -18.39 3.94 10.15
N SER A 13 -18.80 4.49 9.00
CA SER A 13 -20.21 4.71 8.64
C SER A 13 -20.90 3.48 8.03
N ILE A 14 -20.19 2.35 7.88
CA ILE A 14 -20.71 1.16 7.21
C ILE A 14 -21.19 0.16 8.26
N SER A 15 -22.50 -0.05 8.34
CA SER A 15 -23.10 -1.07 9.22
C SER A 15 -23.02 -2.48 8.61
N ASP A 16 -23.43 -2.65 7.36
CA ASP A 16 -23.23 -3.88 6.57
C ASP A 16 -23.24 -3.51 5.08
N LEU A 17 -22.15 -3.83 4.40
CA LEU A 17 -21.99 -3.62 2.96
C LEU A 17 -21.36 -4.88 2.36
N GLN A 18 -21.97 -5.39 1.29
CA GLN A 18 -21.40 -6.50 0.53
C GLN A 18 -21.18 -6.07 -0.92
N ILE A 19 -19.99 -6.33 -1.44
CA ILE A 19 -19.61 -6.12 -2.84
C ILE A 19 -19.16 -7.48 -3.37
N THR A 20 -19.78 -7.93 -4.45
CA THR A 20 -19.50 -9.21 -5.10
C THR A 20 -19.12 -8.99 -6.55
N ASN A 21 -18.57 -10.02 -7.18
CA ASN A 21 -18.21 -10.00 -8.60
C ASN A 21 -17.22 -8.88 -8.96
N ILE A 22 -16.24 -8.63 -8.07
CA ILE A 22 -15.16 -7.71 -8.39
C ILE A 22 -14.24 -8.41 -9.40
N GLU A 23 -14.10 -7.78 -10.57
CA GLU A 23 -13.23 -8.31 -11.63
C GLU A 23 -11.83 -7.65 -11.54
N ASN A 24 -11.46 -6.86 -12.55
CA ASN A 24 -10.13 -6.24 -12.63
C ASN A 24 -10.08 -4.85 -12.00
N ALA A 25 -11.23 -4.24 -11.74
CA ALA A 25 -11.33 -2.92 -11.11
C ALA A 25 -12.60 -2.80 -10.29
N LEU A 26 -12.52 -2.03 -9.21
CA LEU A 26 -13.64 -1.58 -8.40
C LEU A 26 -13.73 -0.06 -8.51
N ILE A 27 -14.79 0.45 -9.14
CA ILE A 27 -15.02 1.89 -9.30
C ILE A 27 -16.13 2.31 -8.34
N LEU A 28 -15.80 3.20 -7.39
CA LEU A 28 -16.70 3.72 -6.40
C LEU A 28 -17.15 5.13 -6.80
N VAL A 29 -18.44 5.30 -7.12
CA VAL A 29 -19.03 6.58 -7.52
C VAL A 29 -20.11 6.99 -6.53
N GLY A 30 -20.18 8.26 -6.19
CA GLY A 30 -21.20 8.79 -5.27
C GLY A 30 -20.82 10.17 -4.73
N LYS A 31 -21.77 10.79 -4.03
CA LYS A 31 -21.58 12.09 -3.35
C LYS A 31 -20.46 12.01 -2.32
N ASN A 32 -19.92 13.16 -1.92
CA ASN A 32 -18.97 13.22 -0.80
C ASN A 32 -19.64 12.72 0.49
N ASN A 33 -18.84 12.12 1.35
CA ASN A 33 -19.29 11.58 2.63
C ASN A 33 -20.26 10.37 2.57
N THR A 34 -20.26 9.59 1.47
CA THR A 34 -21.08 8.37 1.32
C THR A 34 -20.35 7.08 1.67
N GLY A 35 -19.22 7.15 2.37
CA GLY A 35 -18.46 5.96 2.79
C GLY A 35 -17.49 5.38 1.76
N LYS A 36 -17.27 6.01 0.59
CA LYS A 36 -16.30 5.51 -0.42
C LYS A 36 -14.90 5.32 0.14
N THR A 37 -14.40 6.29 0.89
CA THR A 37 -13.08 6.22 1.54
C THR A 37 -13.05 5.12 2.59
N ALA A 38 -14.14 4.92 3.34
CA ALA A 38 -14.23 3.84 4.32
C ALA A 38 -14.08 2.44 3.67
N ILE A 39 -14.57 2.25 2.44
CA ILE A 39 -14.38 0.99 1.69
C ILE A 39 -12.89 0.79 1.35
N LEU A 40 -12.21 1.83 0.88
CA LEU A 40 -10.77 1.76 0.59
C LEU A 40 -9.94 1.54 1.87
N ASP A 41 -10.28 2.24 2.95
CA ASP A 41 -9.63 2.07 4.25
C ASP A 41 -9.85 0.67 4.81
N ALA A 42 -11.02 0.05 4.62
CA ALA A 42 -11.28 -1.33 5.00
C ALA A 42 -10.29 -2.31 4.33
N ILE A 43 -10.01 -2.13 3.03
CA ILE A 43 -9.02 -2.94 2.31
C ILE A 43 -7.61 -2.71 2.90
N ARG A 44 -7.25 -1.45 3.19
CA ARG A 44 -5.95 -1.10 3.79
C ARG A 44 -5.77 -1.71 5.18
N VAL A 45 -6.82 -1.69 5.99
CA VAL A 45 -6.82 -2.29 7.33
C VAL A 45 -6.61 -3.79 7.27
N VAL A 46 -7.32 -4.49 6.38
CA VAL A 46 -7.18 -5.94 6.19
C VAL A 46 -5.75 -6.33 5.81
N THR A 47 -5.09 -5.53 5.00
CA THR A 47 -3.71 -5.81 4.54
C THR A 47 -2.64 -5.29 5.51
N GLY A 48 -3.03 -4.68 6.62
CA GLY A 48 -2.10 -4.11 7.59
C GLY A 48 -1.41 -2.82 7.14
N SER A 49 -1.88 -2.22 6.02
CA SER A 49 -1.35 -0.95 5.50
C SER A 49 -1.87 0.27 6.27
N CYS A 50 -2.89 0.08 7.11
CA CYS A 50 -3.46 1.08 8.00
C CYS A 50 -3.86 0.41 9.32
N ALA A 51 -3.65 1.07 10.44
CA ALA A 51 -4.12 0.60 11.73
C ALA A 51 -5.62 0.87 11.90
N VAL A 52 -6.28 0.06 12.73
CA VAL A 52 -7.64 0.32 13.18
C VAL A 52 -7.56 1.24 14.39
N GLU A 53 -8.31 2.33 14.37
CA GLU A 53 -8.39 3.29 15.45
C GLU A 53 -9.71 3.14 16.22
N ILE A 54 -9.80 3.72 17.41
CA ILE A 54 -10.99 3.61 18.26
C ILE A 54 -12.21 4.27 17.59
N ASP A 55 -11.99 5.34 16.83
CA ASP A 55 -13.03 6.09 16.12
C ASP A 55 -13.57 5.34 14.88
N ASP A 56 -12.92 4.24 14.50
CA ASP A 56 -13.40 3.38 13.42
C ASP A 56 -14.57 2.47 13.85
N PHE A 57 -14.78 2.32 15.17
CA PHE A 57 -15.82 1.47 15.73
C PHE A 57 -17.14 2.21 15.88
N GLN A 58 -18.22 1.58 15.48
CA GLN A 58 -19.58 2.04 15.80
C GLN A 58 -19.89 1.79 17.28
N GLU A 59 -20.65 2.70 17.92
CA GLU A 59 -20.89 2.69 19.38
C GLU A 59 -21.49 1.38 19.88
N ASP A 60 -22.43 0.81 19.14
CA ASP A 60 -23.19 -0.38 19.52
C ASP A 60 -22.45 -1.71 19.29
N TYR A 61 -21.29 -1.70 18.65
CA TYR A 61 -20.60 -2.92 18.24
C TYR A 61 -19.20 -3.04 18.82
N ALA A 62 -18.92 -4.24 19.35
CA ALA A 62 -17.62 -4.55 19.95
C ALA A 62 -16.54 -4.89 18.91
N ASN A 63 -16.95 -5.34 17.72
CA ASN A 63 -16.04 -5.83 16.69
C ASN A 63 -16.33 -5.18 15.33
N ILE A 64 -15.26 -4.93 14.60
CA ILE A 64 -15.26 -4.69 13.17
C ILE A 64 -15.02 -6.03 12.47
N GLU A 65 -15.80 -6.34 11.45
CA GLU A 65 -15.64 -7.57 10.65
C GLU A 65 -15.53 -7.21 9.16
N ILE A 66 -14.43 -7.65 8.53
CA ILE A 66 -14.23 -7.45 7.09
C ILE A 66 -13.94 -8.82 6.47
N SER A 67 -14.91 -9.35 5.73
CA SER A 67 -14.76 -10.62 5.02
C SER A 67 -14.26 -10.38 3.61
N VAL A 68 -13.30 -11.19 3.19
CA VAL A 68 -12.58 -11.07 1.93
C VAL A 68 -12.55 -12.41 1.24
N CYS A 69 -12.79 -12.42 -0.08
CA CYS A 69 -12.54 -13.54 -0.95
C CYS A 69 -11.50 -13.15 -2.01
N LEU A 70 -10.41 -13.92 -2.06
CA LEU A 70 -9.30 -13.72 -2.99
C LEU A 70 -9.22 -14.87 -3.98
N LEU A 71 -9.18 -14.58 -5.27
CA LEU A 71 -8.85 -15.55 -6.30
C LEU A 71 -7.33 -15.65 -6.45
N LEU A 72 -6.80 -16.86 -6.37
CA LEU A 72 -5.39 -17.19 -6.51
C LEU A 72 -5.18 -18.01 -7.76
N SER A 73 -4.67 -17.41 -8.82
CA SER A 73 -4.32 -18.15 -10.04
C SER A 73 -3.15 -19.10 -9.82
N ASP A 74 -2.98 -20.07 -10.71
CA ASP A 74 -1.81 -20.98 -10.68
C ASP A 74 -0.49 -20.22 -10.70
N ASN A 75 -0.45 -19.08 -11.39
CA ASN A 75 0.73 -18.22 -11.43
C ASN A 75 0.99 -17.58 -10.08
N ASP A 76 -0.05 -17.15 -9.37
CA ASP A 76 0.08 -16.60 -8.02
C ASP A 76 0.63 -17.65 -7.04
N LEU A 77 0.13 -18.88 -7.10
CA LEU A 77 0.62 -19.99 -6.29
C LEU A 77 2.09 -20.32 -6.58
N LYS A 78 2.51 -20.30 -7.85
CA LYS A 78 3.91 -20.47 -8.23
C LYS A 78 4.80 -19.34 -7.73
N MET A 79 4.32 -18.09 -7.78
CA MET A 79 5.05 -16.93 -7.24
C MET A 79 5.22 -17.02 -5.72
N LEU A 80 4.17 -17.41 -4.99
CA LEU A 80 4.23 -17.63 -3.55
C LEU A 80 5.22 -18.73 -3.17
N HIS A 81 5.23 -19.82 -3.93
CA HIS A 81 6.18 -20.91 -3.76
C HIS A 81 7.62 -20.43 -4.01
N ALA A 82 7.87 -19.72 -5.11
CA ALA A 82 9.19 -19.20 -5.47
C ALA A 82 9.71 -18.19 -4.42
N ALA A 83 8.82 -17.39 -3.84
CA ALA A 83 9.12 -16.46 -2.76
C ALA A 83 9.30 -17.13 -1.38
N GLY A 84 9.15 -18.46 -1.28
CA GLY A 84 9.24 -19.21 -0.02
C GLY A 84 8.14 -18.84 0.99
N GLN A 85 7.03 -18.26 0.52
CA GLN A 85 5.90 -17.92 1.38
C GLN A 85 5.22 -19.20 1.89
N ILE A 86 4.68 -19.14 3.11
CA ILE A 86 3.98 -20.24 3.78
C ILE A 86 4.94 -21.38 4.20
N SER A 87 5.83 -21.85 3.31
CA SER A 87 6.81 -22.88 3.64
C SER A 87 7.99 -22.90 2.65
N THR A 88 9.08 -23.57 3.04
CA THR A 88 10.34 -23.60 2.29
C THR A 88 10.55 -24.90 1.49
N TYR A 89 9.49 -25.65 1.20
CA TYR A 89 9.61 -26.86 0.38
C TYR A 89 10.05 -26.51 -1.05
N ARG A 90 11.12 -27.18 -1.53
CA ARG A 90 11.62 -26.98 -2.90
C ARG A 90 10.65 -27.52 -3.97
N ARG A 91 9.92 -28.60 -3.68
CA ARG A 91 8.96 -29.20 -4.61
C ARG A 91 7.60 -28.53 -4.44
N PHE A 92 7.04 -28.05 -5.53
CA PHE A 92 5.74 -27.39 -5.56
C PHE A 92 4.62 -28.26 -4.97
N ASP A 93 4.56 -29.58 -5.32
CA ASP A 93 3.52 -30.47 -4.82
C ASP A 93 3.51 -30.54 -3.29
N LYS A 94 4.71 -30.64 -2.64
CA LYS A 94 4.82 -30.67 -1.18
C LYS A 94 4.48 -29.33 -0.57
N TRP A 95 4.91 -28.25 -1.20
CA TRP A 95 4.57 -26.90 -0.79
C TRP A 95 3.05 -26.68 -0.87
N PHE A 96 2.41 -27.09 -1.94
CA PHE A 96 0.97 -26.92 -2.16
C PHE A 96 0.13 -27.74 -1.17
N GLN A 97 0.54 -28.94 -0.80
CA GLN A 97 -0.11 -29.72 0.26
C GLN A 97 -0.01 -29.00 1.63
N ASP A 98 1.15 -28.43 1.95
CA ASP A 98 1.34 -27.67 3.17
C ASP A 98 0.57 -26.35 3.16
N PHE A 99 0.50 -25.67 2.00
CA PHE A 99 -0.34 -24.51 1.77
C PHE A 99 -1.81 -24.79 2.10
N LYS A 100 -2.39 -25.84 1.52
CA LYS A 100 -3.78 -26.24 1.80
C LYS A 100 -4.01 -26.60 3.28
N ARG A 101 -3.06 -27.25 3.92
CA ARG A 101 -3.14 -27.57 5.35
C ARG A 101 -3.14 -26.32 6.21
N LYS A 102 -2.34 -25.32 5.88
CA LYS A 102 -2.21 -24.05 6.62
C LYS A 102 -3.34 -23.07 6.34
N LEU A 103 -3.93 -23.17 5.17
CA LEU A 103 -5.02 -22.31 4.68
C LEU A 103 -6.23 -23.19 4.27
N PRO A 104 -6.92 -23.80 5.24
CA PRO A 104 -7.99 -24.74 4.95
C PRO A 104 -9.21 -24.12 4.27
N SER A 105 -9.36 -22.78 4.31
CA SER A 105 -10.41 -22.07 3.59
C SER A 105 -10.09 -21.85 2.10
N TYR A 106 -8.93 -22.33 1.62
CA TYR A 106 -8.64 -22.33 0.20
C TYR A 106 -9.38 -23.47 -0.49
N ASP A 107 -10.25 -23.11 -1.39
CA ASP A 107 -10.95 -24.05 -2.28
C ASP A 107 -10.20 -24.19 -3.62
N GLU A 108 -9.71 -25.40 -3.89
CA GLU A 108 -8.95 -25.72 -5.09
C GLU A 108 -9.82 -25.68 -6.35
N ALA A 109 -11.11 -26.00 -6.25
CA ALA A 109 -12.01 -26.05 -7.40
C ALA A 109 -12.32 -24.63 -7.94
N THR A 110 -12.48 -23.68 -7.05
CA THR A 110 -12.74 -22.27 -7.38
C THR A 110 -11.49 -21.39 -7.35
N GLN A 111 -10.36 -21.95 -6.89
CA GLN A 111 -9.11 -21.21 -6.64
C GLN A 111 -9.30 -20.01 -5.69
N ALA A 112 -10.28 -20.07 -4.81
CA ALA A 112 -10.67 -19.00 -3.92
C ALA A 112 -10.16 -19.24 -2.49
N LEU A 113 -9.63 -18.18 -1.87
CA LEU A 113 -9.28 -18.14 -0.46
C LEU A 113 -10.21 -17.15 0.24
N SER A 114 -11.00 -17.63 1.22
CA SER A 114 -11.94 -16.79 1.96
C SER A 114 -11.52 -16.68 3.42
N PHE A 115 -11.61 -15.47 3.98
CA PHE A 115 -11.33 -15.22 5.39
C PHE A 115 -12.04 -13.95 5.87
N THR A 116 -12.09 -13.77 7.18
CA THR A 116 -12.65 -12.59 7.84
C THR A 116 -11.58 -11.97 8.75
N PHE A 117 -11.24 -10.74 8.50
CA PHE A 117 -10.51 -9.89 9.42
C PHE A 117 -11.44 -9.40 10.51
N ILE A 118 -11.02 -9.53 11.76
CA ILE A 118 -11.80 -9.12 12.92
C ILE A 118 -10.90 -8.29 13.83
N ALA A 119 -11.32 -7.05 14.10
CA ALA A 119 -10.68 -6.18 15.09
C ALA A 119 -11.67 -5.92 16.23
N ASN A 120 -11.17 -5.92 17.47
CA ASN A 120 -11.96 -5.52 18.62
C ASN A 120 -11.45 -4.20 19.22
N ARG A 121 -12.26 -3.58 20.08
CA ARG A 121 -11.91 -2.30 20.74
C ARG A 121 -10.67 -2.38 21.63
N ASP A 122 -10.28 -3.56 22.08
CA ASP A 122 -9.06 -3.76 22.87
C ASP A 122 -7.79 -3.79 22.00
N GLY A 123 -7.88 -3.48 20.71
CA GLY A 123 -6.77 -3.49 19.77
C GLY A 123 -6.32 -4.88 19.30
N LYS A 124 -7.07 -5.93 19.62
CA LYS A 124 -6.73 -7.29 19.17
C LYS A 124 -7.26 -7.51 17.76
N ILE A 125 -6.37 -7.96 16.89
CA ILE A 125 -6.66 -8.28 15.48
C ILE A 125 -6.51 -9.79 15.29
N ARG A 126 -7.42 -10.38 14.51
CA ARG A 126 -7.37 -11.78 14.12
C ARG A 126 -7.90 -11.98 12.70
N TYR A 127 -7.40 -13.01 12.05
CA TYR A 127 -7.84 -13.45 10.74
C TYR A 127 -8.50 -14.82 10.87
N SER A 128 -9.82 -14.89 10.80
CA SER A 128 -10.58 -16.13 10.86
C SER A 128 -10.81 -16.68 9.46
N ASP A 129 -10.50 -17.94 9.25
CA ASP A 129 -10.74 -18.64 7.98
C ASP A 129 -11.96 -19.57 8.02
N GLY A 130 -12.76 -19.45 9.08
CA GLY A 130 -13.92 -20.33 9.31
C GLY A 130 -13.56 -21.66 9.97
N TYR A 131 -12.32 -22.13 9.86
CA TYR A 131 -11.81 -23.35 10.52
C TYR A 131 -11.01 -23.00 11.78
N GLN A 132 -10.24 -21.92 11.71
CA GLN A 132 -9.44 -21.40 12.82
C GLN A 132 -9.94 -20.01 13.20
N LYS A 133 -10.01 -19.75 14.52
CA LYS A 133 -10.39 -18.41 15.05
C LYS A 133 -9.35 -17.33 14.68
N ASN A 134 -8.08 -17.73 14.52
CA ASN A 134 -7.00 -16.85 14.07
C ASN A 134 -5.98 -17.67 13.29
N ASN A 135 -5.91 -17.42 11.98
CA ASN A 135 -4.93 -18.03 11.10
C ASN A 135 -3.80 -17.03 10.81
N ASN A 136 -2.66 -17.22 11.45
CA ASN A 136 -1.49 -16.33 11.32
C ASN A 136 -0.77 -16.42 9.95
N TRP A 137 -1.20 -17.32 9.06
CA TRP A 137 -0.65 -17.44 7.72
C TRP A 137 -1.32 -16.47 6.74
N ILE A 138 -2.58 -16.08 6.99
CA ILE A 138 -3.31 -15.15 6.11
C ILE A 138 -2.59 -13.81 5.96
N PRO A 139 -2.21 -13.07 7.02
CA PRO A 139 -1.56 -11.77 6.85
C PRO A 139 -0.21 -11.86 6.13
N ARG A 140 0.47 -13.01 6.16
CA ARG A 140 1.73 -13.22 5.44
C ARG A 140 1.56 -13.42 3.94
N LEU A 141 0.35 -13.81 3.53
CA LEU A 141 -0.01 -14.04 2.14
C LEU A 141 -0.49 -12.76 1.44
N LEU A 142 -1.04 -11.82 2.20
CA LEU A 142 -1.68 -10.64 1.64
C LEU A 142 -0.66 -9.76 0.89
N PRO A 143 -1.00 -9.31 -0.33
CA PRO A 143 -0.14 -8.43 -1.08
C PRO A 143 -0.07 -7.04 -0.42
N PRO A 144 1.02 -6.29 -0.63
CA PRO A 144 1.08 -4.90 -0.23
C PRO A 144 0.02 -4.09 -0.99
N VAL A 145 -0.64 -3.16 -0.30
CA VAL A 145 -1.59 -2.22 -0.90
C VAL A 145 -0.92 -0.87 -1.07
N TYR A 146 -0.91 -0.36 -2.28
CA TYR A 146 -0.44 0.98 -2.60
C TYR A 146 -1.63 1.93 -2.63
N TYR A 147 -1.66 2.86 -1.69
CA TYR A 147 -2.72 3.86 -1.59
C TYR A 147 -2.21 5.20 -2.13
N LEU A 148 -2.88 5.68 -3.17
CA LEU A 148 -2.60 7.01 -3.73
C LEU A 148 -3.58 8.00 -3.13
N ASP A 149 -3.10 8.88 -2.24
CA ASP A 149 -3.91 9.92 -1.62
C ASP A 149 -4.37 10.94 -2.68
N PRO A 150 -5.66 11.34 -2.70
CA PRO A 150 -6.15 12.39 -3.56
C PRO A 150 -5.51 13.76 -3.30
N GLN A 151 -5.00 14.01 -2.09
CA GLN A 151 -4.14 15.15 -1.79
C GLN A 151 -2.69 14.85 -2.22
N ARG A 152 -2.48 14.68 -3.50
CA ARG A 152 -1.19 14.35 -4.10
C ARG A 152 -0.05 15.22 -3.57
N ASN A 153 0.51 14.82 -2.44
CA ASN A 153 1.79 15.31 -2.01
C ASN A 153 2.84 14.65 -2.92
N LEU A 154 3.55 15.46 -3.70
CA LEU A 154 4.54 14.95 -4.66
C LEU A 154 5.61 14.08 -3.98
N ARG A 155 5.94 14.34 -2.70
CA ARG A 155 6.81 13.50 -1.89
C ARG A 155 6.22 12.10 -1.71
N GLN A 156 4.96 12.00 -1.34
CA GLN A 156 4.30 10.72 -1.11
C GLN A 156 4.18 9.90 -2.40
N PHE A 157 3.92 10.56 -3.52
CA PHE A 157 3.93 9.92 -4.84
C PHE A 157 5.33 9.39 -5.23
N GLN A 158 6.39 10.13 -4.90
CA GLN A 158 7.77 9.65 -5.09
C GLN A 158 8.09 8.46 -4.19
N ASP A 159 7.61 8.49 -2.95
CA ASP A 159 7.76 7.42 -1.98
C ASP A 159 7.09 6.14 -2.47
N ASP A 160 5.89 6.28 -3.01
CA ASP A 160 5.10 5.16 -3.54
C ASP A 160 5.72 4.58 -4.82
N LEU A 161 6.24 5.43 -5.72
CA LEU A 161 6.96 4.98 -6.92
C LEU A 161 8.23 4.19 -6.57
N LEU A 162 8.97 4.64 -5.57
CA LEU A 162 10.19 3.96 -5.10
C LEU A 162 9.87 2.63 -4.40
N LEU A 163 8.74 2.57 -3.68
CA LEU A 163 8.26 1.34 -3.07
C LEU A 163 7.78 0.32 -4.12
N MET A 164 7.14 0.79 -5.20
CA MET A 164 6.67 -0.06 -6.31
C MET A 164 7.81 -0.73 -7.07
N GLN A 165 8.97 -0.13 -7.12
CA GLN A 165 10.11 -0.68 -7.88
C GLN A 165 10.87 -1.77 -7.11
N GLU A 166 10.53 -2.05 -5.83
CA GLU A 166 11.17 -3.06 -4.95
C GLU A 166 12.72 -3.03 -4.93
N ASP A 167 13.33 -1.98 -5.48
CA ASP A 167 14.76 -1.87 -5.63
C ASP A 167 15.41 -1.47 -4.30
N SER A 168 16.20 -2.40 -3.75
CA SER A 168 16.95 -2.19 -2.51
C SER A 168 17.96 -1.03 -2.61
N LEU A 169 18.46 -0.77 -3.82
CA LEU A 169 19.37 0.34 -4.14
C LEU A 169 18.65 1.68 -4.02
N LEU A 170 17.43 1.80 -4.55
CA LEU A 170 16.61 3.01 -4.43
C LEU A 170 16.20 3.29 -2.98
N LYS A 171 15.93 2.24 -2.19
CA LYS A 171 15.68 2.39 -0.73
C LYS A 171 16.91 2.91 0.01
N GLN A 172 18.09 2.42 -0.31
CA GLN A 172 19.36 2.92 0.25
C GLN A 172 19.66 4.36 -0.17
N MET A 173 19.38 4.70 -1.43
CA MET A 173 19.59 6.04 -1.96
C MET A 173 18.71 7.09 -1.28
N ARG A 174 17.56 6.72 -0.77
CA ARG A 174 16.64 7.61 -0.07
C ARG A 174 17.03 7.90 1.38
N SER A 175 17.60 6.94 2.07
CA SER A 175 18.25 7.14 3.39
C SER A 175 19.58 7.85 3.28
N GLY A 176 19.91 8.36 2.07
CA GLY A 176 21.24 8.72 1.62
C GLY A 176 21.91 9.80 2.45
N CYS A 177 23.18 9.59 2.65
CA CYS A 177 24.13 10.50 3.22
C CYS A 177 24.29 11.76 2.35
N CYS A 178 24.76 12.83 2.93
CA CYS A 178 25.20 14.01 2.18
C CYS A 178 26.31 13.64 1.19
N LEU A 179 26.29 14.19 -0.03
CA LEU A 179 27.33 13.94 -1.04
C LEU A 179 28.71 14.44 -0.59
N PHE A 180 28.75 15.46 0.26
CA PHE A 180 29.97 16.07 0.80
C PHE A 180 30.45 15.41 2.11
N ASP A 181 29.56 14.74 2.83
CA ASP A 181 29.84 14.14 4.12
C ASP A 181 28.98 12.90 4.33
N SER A 182 29.55 11.74 4.03
CA SER A 182 28.86 10.46 4.11
C SER A 182 28.42 10.07 5.52
N ALA A 183 28.90 10.73 6.55
CA ALA A 183 28.49 10.51 7.93
C ALA A 183 27.22 11.27 8.32
N LYS A 184 26.78 12.21 7.49
CA LYS A 184 25.61 13.03 7.75
C LYS A 184 24.44 12.68 6.86
N PRO A 185 23.19 12.70 7.37
CA PRO A 185 22.01 12.55 6.54
C PRO A 185 21.87 13.74 5.58
N CYS A 186 21.32 13.52 4.41
CA CYS A 186 21.05 14.59 3.46
C CYS A 186 19.95 15.51 3.96
N THR A 187 20.25 16.80 4.06
CA THR A 187 19.31 17.86 4.45
C THR A 187 18.59 18.49 3.26
N HIS A 188 18.74 17.97 2.05
CA HIS A 188 18.16 18.49 0.81
C HIS A 188 18.51 19.96 0.53
N CYS A 189 19.70 20.40 0.93
CA CYS A 189 20.18 21.75 0.63
C CYS A 189 20.52 21.94 -0.86
N PHE A 190 20.64 20.84 -1.61
CA PHE A 190 20.97 20.80 -3.05
C PHE A 190 22.28 21.46 -3.47
N SER A 191 23.16 21.76 -2.54
CA SER A 191 24.50 22.33 -2.85
C SER A 191 25.36 21.41 -3.72
N CYS A 192 25.04 20.11 -3.71
CA CYS A 192 25.73 19.12 -4.54
C CYS A 192 25.34 19.19 -6.03
N ILE A 193 24.24 19.84 -6.40
CA ILE A 193 23.77 19.89 -7.79
C ILE A 193 24.77 20.57 -8.72
N GLY A 194 25.49 21.56 -8.24
CA GLY A 194 26.54 22.21 -9.03
C GLY A 194 27.64 21.25 -9.50
N LEU A 195 28.02 20.27 -8.66
CA LEU A 195 28.98 19.24 -9.02
C LEU A 195 28.36 18.16 -9.93
N ILE A 196 27.13 17.76 -9.64
CA ILE A 196 26.42 16.76 -10.43
C ILE A 196 26.18 17.24 -11.86
N ASN A 197 25.81 18.52 -12.04
CA ASN A 197 25.56 19.10 -13.37
C ASN A 197 26.84 19.27 -14.24
N GLN A 198 28.03 19.10 -13.65
CA GLN A 198 29.29 19.10 -14.41
C GLN A 198 29.58 17.75 -15.07
N LYS A 199 28.87 16.70 -14.67
CA LYS A 199 29.04 15.34 -15.18
C LYS A 199 28.14 15.08 -16.37
N THR A 200 28.63 14.25 -17.30
CA THR A 200 27.79 13.72 -18.37
C THR A 200 26.84 12.64 -17.81
N PRO A 201 25.70 12.34 -18.48
CA PRO A 201 24.79 11.29 -18.02
C PRO A 201 25.43 9.91 -17.82
N ALA A 202 26.49 9.59 -18.58
CA ALA A 202 27.20 8.33 -18.48
C ALA A 202 28.14 8.27 -17.24
N GLU A 203 28.53 9.42 -16.70
CA GLU A 203 29.41 9.53 -15.53
C GLU A 203 28.62 9.62 -14.21
N LEU A 204 27.32 9.80 -14.29
CA LEU A 204 26.46 9.85 -13.10
C LEU A 204 26.32 8.45 -12.49
N ASN A 205 26.63 8.34 -11.22
CA ASN A 205 26.22 7.16 -10.48
C ASN A 205 24.72 7.23 -10.12
N ALA A 206 24.14 6.11 -9.71
CA ALA A 206 22.72 6.01 -9.40
C ALA A 206 22.26 6.99 -8.30
N PHE A 207 23.12 7.22 -7.29
CA PHE A 207 22.87 8.17 -6.21
C PHE A 207 22.82 9.63 -6.71
N GLU A 208 23.74 10.02 -7.56
CA GLU A 208 23.78 11.36 -8.16
C GLU A 208 22.59 11.60 -9.11
N ALA A 209 22.20 10.58 -9.87
CA ALA A 209 21.01 10.63 -10.73
C ALA A 209 19.73 10.82 -9.91
N ALA A 210 19.58 10.09 -8.80
CA ALA A 210 18.44 10.26 -7.90
C ALA A 210 18.42 11.64 -7.26
N ARG A 211 19.58 12.19 -6.90
CA ARG A 211 19.69 13.52 -6.31
C ARG A 211 19.32 14.61 -7.33
N LEU A 212 19.70 14.43 -8.59
CA LEU A 212 19.30 15.34 -9.66
C LEU A 212 17.78 15.30 -9.92
N LEU A 213 17.18 14.11 -9.86
CA LEU A 213 15.74 13.95 -9.99
C LEU A 213 15.01 14.64 -8.83
N ASP A 214 15.43 14.42 -7.59
CA ASP A 214 14.88 15.03 -6.38
C ASP A 214 14.92 16.57 -6.46
N TYR A 215 16.05 17.14 -6.91
CA TYR A 215 16.18 18.57 -7.16
C TYR A 215 15.21 19.10 -8.22
N LYS A 216 15.08 18.39 -9.35
CA LYS A 216 14.16 18.77 -10.43
C LYS A 216 12.71 18.78 -9.96
N LEU A 217 12.33 17.80 -9.18
CA LEU A 217 10.99 17.72 -8.59
C LEU A 217 10.75 18.82 -7.57
N TYR A 218 11.76 19.18 -6.78
CA TYR A 218 11.69 20.32 -5.86
C TYR A 218 11.47 21.64 -6.63
N GLN A 219 12.21 21.85 -7.75
CA GLN A 219 12.00 23.04 -8.60
C GLN A 219 10.60 23.10 -9.19
N LEU A 220 10.06 21.99 -9.69
CA LEU A 220 8.70 21.94 -10.23
C LEU A 220 7.65 22.31 -9.17
N ASN A 221 7.85 21.90 -7.92
CA ASN A 221 6.99 22.28 -6.80
C ASN A 221 7.07 23.79 -6.50
N LEU A 222 8.25 24.37 -6.51
CA LEU A 222 8.43 25.82 -6.31
C LEU A 222 7.75 26.62 -7.44
N ASP A 223 7.87 26.18 -8.68
CA ASP A 223 7.23 26.82 -9.83
C ASP A 223 5.70 26.75 -9.72
N ASP A 224 5.13 25.61 -9.32
CA ASP A 224 3.69 25.46 -9.13
C ASP A 224 3.20 26.31 -7.95
N PHE A 225 3.93 26.32 -6.83
CA PHE A 225 3.65 27.20 -5.69
C PHE A 225 3.66 28.68 -6.11
N SER A 226 4.69 29.12 -6.82
CA SER A 226 4.82 30.49 -7.31
C SER A 226 3.67 30.88 -8.23
N ARG A 227 3.26 29.99 -9.14
CA ARG A 227 2.08 30.20 -10.00
C ARG A 227 0.79 30.36 -9.19
N ARG A 228 0.58 29.53 -8.16
CA ARG A 228 -0.60 29.61 -7.30
C ARG A 228 -0.64 30.88 -6.46
N VAL A 229 0.50 31.30 -5.90
CA VAL A 229 0.62 32.55 -5.16
C VAL A 229 0.31 33.73 -6.06
N ASN A 230 0.92 33.80 -7.25
CA ASN A 230 0.70 34.88 -8.22
C ASN A 230 -0.75 34.91 -8.74
N ALA A 231 -1.38 33.75 -8.94
CA ALA A 231 -2.78 33.68 -9.35
C ALA A 231 -3.72 34.19 -8.26
N ASN A 232 -3.45 33.87 -6.98
CA ASN A 232 -4.21 34.35 -5.83
C ASN A 232 -4.01 35.86 -5.62
N TYR A 233 -2.78 36.33 -5.77
CA TYR A 233 -2.47 37.76 -5.66
C TYR A 233 -3.24 38.58 -6.69
N ARG A 234 -3.26 38.14 -7.96
CA ARG A 234 -4.04 38.79 -9.03
C ARG A 234 -5.57 38.74 -8.80
N LYS A 235 -6.10 37.65 -8.25
CA LYS A 235 -7.51 37.51 -7.91
C LYS A 235 -7.95 38.47 -6.78
N ASN A 236 -7.06 38.77 -5.87
CA ASN A 236 -7.35 39.62 -4.69
C ASN A 236 -7.02 41.11 -4.92
N GLY A 237 -6.84 41.55 -6.18
CA GLY A 237 -6.73 42.95 -6.54
C GLY A 237 -5.37 43.59 -6.22
N GLY A 238 -4.33 42.80 -6.11
CA GLY A 238 -2.94 43.33 -6.05
C GLY A 238 -2.58 44.00 -7.36
N GLN A 239 -2.40 45.36 -7.33
CA GLN A 239 -1.76 46.15 -8.37
C GLN A 239 -0.26 45.99 -8.30
#